data_8adea8d9eded3ce9815cd839e4e66bab
#
_entry.id   8adea8d9eded3ce9815cd839e4e66bab
#
_cell.length_a   1.000
_cell.length_b   1.000
_cell.length_c   1.000
_cell.angle_alpha   90.00
_cell.angle_beta   90.00
_cell.angle_gamma   90.00
#
_symmetry.space_group_name_H-M   'P 1'
#
loop_
_entity.id
_entity.type
_entity.pdbx_description
1 polymer ?
#
loop_
_entity_poly.entity_id
_entity_poly.type
_entity_poly.pdbx_seq_one_letter_code
_entity_poly.pdbx_strand_id
1 'polypeptide(L)'
;GDVPEASTLGRFRNQLVEHDLWERLLGEINRQLDAKNIILTEGRINIIDATPVEAAQSGSGKGKDGQPKRDKQAGWHVKEDSRGTLKSTYGYSVHTGVDEDGFIQRQTVTAGNVHDSVERDTLLLGDETALYADAADSSKATRDKLERFGTADQVQRKGYRNKPLSAKNRRRNDAIAVIRAGGERPFATYKSRYGLARTRFMGLAKNMTAYGIAAIAHNLRKGAKFLTLYGLPDPNYAR
;
A
#
# COMPACT_ATOMS: atom_id res chain seq x y z
N GLY A 1 20.60 21.46 16.46
CA GLY A 1 19.69 20.86 17.45
C GLY A 1 20.15 19.44 17.77
N ASP A 2 19.93 19.01 18.98
CA ASP A 2 20.36 17.69 19.42
C ASP A 2 19.58 16.57 18.71
N VAL A 3 20.28 15.53 18.31
CA VAL A 3 19.66 14.36 17.70
C VAL A 3 18.90 13.58 18.80
N PRO A 4 17.61 13.26 18.61
CA PRO A 4 16.86 12.51 19.62
C PRO A 4 17.48 11.15 19.91
N GLU A 5 17.52 10.76 21.16
CA GLU A 5 17.96 9.44 21.56
C GLU A 5 17.00 8.34 21.10
N ALA A 6 17.48 7.11 20.95
CA ALA A 6 16.69 5.95 20.56
C ALA A 6 15.47 5.71 21.49
N SER A 7 15.62 6.00 22.79
CA SER A 7 14.54 5.94 23.79
C SER A 7 13.42 6.94 23.52
N THR A 8 13.77 8.16 23.09
CA THR A 8 12.83 9.22 22.73
C THR A 8 12.05 8.85 21.48
N LEU A 9 12.74 8.32 20.45
CA LEU A 9 12.09 7.83 19.22
C LEU A 9 11.17 6.64 19.54
N GLY A 10 11.58 5.75 20.45
CA GLY A 10 10.74 4.64 20.91
C GLY A 10 9.46 5.10 21.61
N ARG A 11 9.57 6.10 22.49
CA ARG A 11 8.41 6.72 23.19
C ARG A 11 7.48 7.40 22.19
N PHE A 12 8.00 8.20 21.27
CA PHE A 12 7.21 8.84 20.23
C PHE A 12 6.43 7.83 19.39
N ARG A 13 7.09 6.76 18.90
CA ARG A 13 6.40 5.69 18.18
C ARG A 13 5.29 5.05 19.01
N ASN A 14 5.52 4.79 20.31
CA ASN A 14 4.52 4.20 21.17
C ASN A 14 3.29 5.13 21.35
N GLN A 15 3.48 6.44 21.41
CA GLN A 15 2.39 7.40 21.40
C GLN A 15 1.59 7.36 20.09
N LEU A 16 2.25 7.22 18.93
CA LEU A 16 1.57 7.05 17.65
C LEU A 16 0.73 5.77 17.62
N VAL A 17 1.22 4.68 18.23
CA VAL A 17 0.47 3.42 18.36
C VAL A 17 -0.74 3.58 19.29
N GLU A 18 -0.52 4.17 20.47
CA GLU A 18 -1.53 4.30 21.51
C GLU A 18 -2.73 5.15 21.09
N HIS A 19 -2.46 6.20 20.32
CA HIS A 19 -3.46 7.17 19.89
C HIS A 19 -3.87 7.03 18.42
N ASP A 20 -3.35 6.04 17.71
CA ASP A 20 -3.59 5.78 16.26
C ASP A 20 -3.41 7.03 15.38
N LEU A 21 -2.32 7.76 15.61
CA LEU A 21 -2.10 9.08 15.01
C LEU A 21 -1.37 9.04 13.67
N TRP A 22 -0.84 7.91 13.24
CA TRP A 22 -0.01 7.83 12.04
C TRP A 22 -0.79 8.18 10.76
N GLU A 23 -2.06 7.79 10.66
CA GLU A 23 -2.90 8.09 9.49
C GLU A 23 -3.20 9.60 9.41
N ARG A 24 -3.53 10.22 10.55
CA ARG A 24 -3.72 11.68 10.63
C ARG A 24 -2.45 12.44 10.25
N LEU A 25 -1.29 11.93 10.66
CA LEU A 25 0.00 12.53 10.34
C LEU A 25 0.32 12.39 8.84
N LEU A 26 0.05 11.24 8.23
CA LEU A 26 0.18 11.05 6.79
C LEU A 26 -0.73 12.02 6.02
N GLY A 27 -2.00 12.10 6.42
CA GLY A 27 -2.99 13.01 5.82
C GLY A 27 -2.55 14.47 5.90
N GLU A 28 -2.04 14.91 7.05
CA GLU A 28 -1.56 16.29 7.22
C GLU A 28 -0.32 16.59 6.35
N ILE A 29 0.59 15.64 6.23
CA ILE A 29 1.76 15.80 5.35
C ILE A 29 1.33 15.86 3.89
N ASN A 30 0.41 14.99 3.47
CA ASN A 30 -0.12 15.03 2.11
C ASN A 30 -0.84 16.35 1.82
N ARG A 31 -1.63 16.87 2.76
CA ARG A 31 -2.26 18.18 2.65
C ARG A 31 -1.25 19.32 2.49
N GLN A 32 -0.12 19.27 3.22
CA GLN A 32 0.95 20.26 3.07
C GLN A 32 1.69 20.16 1.73
N LEU A 33 1.88 18.96 1.21
CA LEU A 33 2.46 18.74 -0.12
C LEU A 33 1.51 19.20 -1.23
N ASP A 34 0.21 18.96 -1.08
CA ASP A 34 -0.84 19.44 -1.97
C ASP A 34 -0.91 20.97 -1.99
N ALA A 35 -0.92 21.62 -0.84
CA ALA A 35 -0.89 23.08 -0.72
C ALA A 35 0.34 23.74 -1.39
N LYS A 36 1.35 22.94 -1.74
CA LYS A 36 2.55 23.37 -2.50
C LYS A 36 2.54 22.85 -3.95
N ASN A 37 1.42 22.32 -4.43
CA ASN A 37 1.27 21.71 -5.76
C ASN A 37 2.29 20.59 -6.06
N ILE A 38 2.77 19.88 -5.03
CA ILE A 38 3.68 18.75 -5.17
C ILE A 38 2.90 17.45 -5.37
N ILE A 39 1.76 17.33 -4.70
CA ILE A 39 0.76 16.26 -4.90
C ILE A 39 -0.45 16.88 -5.60
N LEU A 40 -1.04 16.18 -6.55
CA LEU A 40 -2.33 16.56 -7.12
C LEU A 40 -3.43 15.85 -6.35
N THR A 41 -4.41 16.62 -5.84
CA THR A 41 -5.56 16.05 -5.12
C THR A 41 -6.76 15.88 -6.04
N GLU A 42 -6.98 16.83 -6.95
CA GLU A 42 -8.10 16.77 -7.89
C GLU A 42 -7.75 15.97 -9.14
N GLY A 43 -8.67 15.12 -9.57
CA GLY A 43 -8.54 14.37 -10.82
C GLY A 43 -7.57 13.21 -10.77
N ARG A 44 -7.00 12.88 -9.60
CA ARG A 44 -6.01 11.81 -9.45
C ARG A 44 -6.60 10.43 -9.75
N ILE A 45 -5.72 9.56 -10.18
CA ILE A 45 -5.98 8.12 -10.20
C ILE A 45 -5.57 7.51 -8.86
N ASN A 46 -6.09 6.32 -8.55
CA ASN A 46 -5.64 5.50 -7.42
C ASN A 46 -5.11 4.17 -7.94
N ILE A 47 -3.87 3.85 -7.60
CA ILE A 47 -3.21 2.59 -7.92
C ILE A 47 -3.11 1.79 -6.63
N ILE A 48 -3.90 0.73 -6.51
CA ILE A 48 -3.89 -0.14 -5.35
C ILE A 48 -3.00 -1.35 -5.62
N ASP A 49 -2.11 -1.61 -4.66
CA ASP A 49 -1.23 -2.78 -4.69
C ASP A 49 -0.90 -3.24 -3.26
N ALA A 50 -0.46 -4.49 -3.13
CA ALA A 50 -0.10 -5.09 -1.84
C ALA A 50 1.22 -5.86 -1.91
N THR A 51 1.90 -5.93 -0.78
CA THR A 51 3.14 -6.71 -0.68
C THR A 51 3.19 -7.48 0.63
N PRO A 52 3.55 -8.78 0.60
CA PRO A 52 3.83 -9.52 1.82
C PRO A 52 5.13 -9.04 2.47
N VAL A 53 5.13 -9.03 3.79
CA VAL A 53 6.27 -8.73 4.65
C VAL A 53 6.40 -9.80 5.70
N GLU A 54 7.63 -10.24 5.97
CA GLU A 54 7.89 -11.30 6.95
C GLU A 54 7.64 -10.78 8.38
N ALA A 55 7.08 -11.63 9.24
CA ALA A 55 7.01 -11.35 10.67
C ALA A 55 8.39 -11.28 11.32
N ALA A 56 8.50 -10.55 12.43
CA ALA A 56 9.74 -10.45 13.21
C ALA A 56 10.28 -11.83 13.62
N GLN A 57 9.39 -12.77 13.81
CA GLN A 57 9.71 -14.15 14.13
C GLN A 57 9.00 -15.09 13.17
N SER A 58 9.69 -16.13 12.72
CA SER A 58 9.12 -17.17 11.87
C SER A 58 7.92 -17.83 12.56
N GLY A 59 6.91 -18.17 11.77
CA GLY A 59 5.68 -18.81 12.24
C GLY A 59 5.84 -20.26 12.69
N SER A 60 7.00 -20.62 13.21
CA SER A 60 7.32 -21.98 13.64
C SER A 60 6.56 -22.35 14.91
N GLY A 61 5.71 -23.35 14.78
CA GLY A 61 5.02 -24.03 15.86
C GLY A 61 3.66 -23.42 16.20
N LYS A 62 2.68 -24.32 16.22
CA LYS A 62 1.35 -24.05 16.77
C LYS A 62 1.36 -24.29 18.27
N GLY A 63 0.64 -23.46 19.02
CA GLY A 63 0.28 -23.72 20.40
C GLY A 63 -0.68 -24.90 20.52
N LYS A 64 -1.03 -25.30 21.73
CA LYS A 64 -2.06 -26.30 22.01
C LYS A 64 -3.44 -25.88 21.47
N ASP A 65 -3.64 -24.55 21.29
CA ASP A 65 -4.81 -23.90 20.74
C ASP A 65 -4.84 -23.86 19.20
N GLY A 66 -3.83 -24.45 18.54
CA GLY A 66 -3.70 -24.43 17.08
C GLY A 66 -3.22 -23.08 16.50
N GLN A 67 -3.07 -22.06 17.33
CA GLN A 67 -2.63 -20.73 16.94
C GLN A 67 -1.09 -20.60 16.94
N PRO A 68 -0.50 -19.66 16.18
CA PRO A 68 0.91 -19.37 16.25
C PRO A 68 1.34 -19.03 17.68
N LYS A 69 2.46 -19.60 18.16
CA LYS A 69 2.91 -19.44 19.54
C LYS A 69 3.29 -18.02 19.94
N ARG A 70 3.74 -17.21 18.99
CA ARG A 70 4.38 -15.91 19.28
C ARG A 70 3.59 -14.72 18.76
N ASP A 71 3.44 -14.59 17.43
CA ASP A 71 2.71 -13.48 16.83
C ASP A 71 1.36 -13.96 16.32
N LYS A 72 0.33 -13.90 17.18
CA LYS A 72 -1.02 -14.40 16.87
C LYS A 72 -1.77 -13.55 15.83
N GLN A 73 -1.28 -12.35 15.53
CA GLN A 73 -1.87 -11.43 14.58
C GLN A 73 -1.22 -11.48 13.19
N ALA A 74 -0.12 -12.23 13.05
CA ALA A 74 0.46 -12.56 11.75
C ALA A 74 -0.25 -13.75 11.11
N GLY A 75 -0.18 -13.85 9.78
CA GLY A 75 -0.81 -14.93 9.01
C GLY A 75 0.09 -15.46 7.89
N TRP A 76 -0.29 -16.59 7.30
CA TRP A 76 0.40 -17.15 6.16
C TRP A 76 -0.13 -16.56 4.86
N HIS A 77 0.71 -15.79 4.17
CA HIS A 77 0.50 -15.43 2.78
C HIS A 77 1.04 -16.54 1.88
N VAL A 78 0.19 -17.12 1.04
CA VAL A 78 0.58 -18.17 0.10
C VAL A 78 0.30 -17.67 -1.32
N LYS A 79 1.33 -17.66 -2.14
CA LYS A 79 1.24 -17.25 -3.55
C LYS A 79 1.94 -18.28 -4.42
N GLU A 80 1.32 -18.66 -5.52
CA GLU A 80 1.94 -19.46 -6.57
C GLU A 80 2.75 -18.55 -7.49
N ASP A 81 4.00 -18.92 -7.75
CA ASP A 81 4.83 -18.19 -8.69
C ASP A 81 4.53 -18.61 -10.14
N SER A 82 5.13 -17.93 -11.12
CA SER A 82 4.91 -18.20 -12.55
C SER A 82 5.33 -19.62 -12.99
N ARG A 83 6.02 -20.38 -12.13
CA ARG A 83 6.46 -21.75 -12.38
C ARG A 83 5.58 -22.78 -11.68
N GLY A 84 4.50 -22.34 -11.02
CA GLY A 84 3.62 -23.22 -10.24
C GLY A 84 4.14 -23.59 -8.85
N THR A 85 5.23 -22.94 -8.39
CA THR A 85 5.79 -23.19 -7.07
C THR A 85 5.10 -22.32 -6.02
N LEU A 86 4.58 -22.94 -4.97
CA LEU A 86 3.97 -22.24 -3.85
C LEU A 86 5.05 -21.59 -2.98
N LYS A 87 5.00 -20.28 -2.88
CA LYS A 87 5.79 -19.51 -1.91
C LYS A 87 4.90 -19.10 -0.75
N SER A 88 5.31 -19.42 0.46
CA SER A 88 4.61 -19.03 1.68
C SER A 88 5.47 -18.08 2.51
N THR A 89 4.85 -17.01 2.99
CA THR A 89 5.47 -16.02 3.88
C THR A 89 4.60 -15.90 5.12
N TYR A 90 5.16 -16.15 6.29
CA TYR A 90 4.48 -15.88 7.56
C TYR A 90 4.71 -14.43 7.96
N GLY A 91 3.63 -13.67 8.10
CA GLY A 91 3.76 -12.25 8.43
C GLY A 91 2.50 -11.45 8.16
N TYR A 92 2.68 -10.34 7.52
CA TYR A 92 1.65 -9.35 7.25
C TYR A 92 1.60 -9.02 5.75
N SER A 93 0.50 -8.42 5.32
CA SER A 93 0.37 -7.77 4.01
C SER A 93 0.28 -6.27 4.21
N VAL A 94 1.08 -5.51 3.49
CA VAL A 94 1.01 -4.04 3.43
C VAL A 94 0.31 -3.66 2.16
N HIS A 95 -0.81 -2.96 2.27
CA HIS A 95 -1.64 -2.50 1.15
C HIS A 95 -1.50 -1.00 1.03
N THR A 96 -1.30 -0.49 -0.17
CA THR A 96 -1.18 0.96 -0.44
C THR A 96 -2.08 1.39 -1.57
N GLY A 97 -2.66 2.59 -1.44
CA GLY A 97 -3.22 3.37 -2.53
C GLY A 97 -2.27 4.52 -2.85
N VAL A 98 -1.78 4.59 -4.09
CA VAL A 98 -0.89 5.65 -4.56
C VAL A 98 -1.47 6.37 -5.76
N ASP A 99 -1.09 7.64 -5.93
CA ASP A 99 -1.42 8.40 -7.13
C ASP A 99 -0.49 8.06 -8.32
N GLU A 100 -0.69 8.72 -9.45
CA GLU A 100 0.10 8.55 -10.67
C GLU A 100 1.58 8.84 -10.48
N ASP A 101 1.91 9.76 -9.59
CA ASP A 101 3.28 10.11 -9.26
C ASP A 101 3.90 9.13 -8.25
N GLY A 102 3.09 8.28 -7.60
CA GLY A 102 3.48 7.28 -6.61
C GLY A 102 3.65 7.87 -5.21
N PHE A 103 2.92 8.93 -4.86
CA PHE A 103 2.72 9.34 -3.48
C PHE A 103 1.67 8.46 -2.82
N ILE A 104 1.94 8.03 -1.61
CA ILE A 104 1.02 7.19 -0.85
C ILE A 104 -0.09 8.07 -0.28
N GLN A 105 -1.31 7.80 -0.73
CA GLN A 105 -2.51 8.50 -0.27
C GLN A 105 -3.14 7.80 0.93
N ARG A 106 -3.21 6.47 0.87
CA ARG A 106 -3.67 5.61 1.97
C ARG A 106 -2.83 4.36 2.09
N GLN A 107 -2.82 3.81 3.29
CA GLN A 107 -2.13 2.55 3.58
C GLN A 107 -2.82 1.80 4.70
N THR A 108 -2.82 0.47 4.63
CA THR A 108 -3.23 -0.40 5.72
C THR A 108 -2.31 -1.62 5.82
N VAL A 109 -2.34 -2.29 6.98
CA VAL A 109 -1.58 -3.52 7.22
C VAL A 109 -2.52 -4.57 7.79
N THR A 110 -2.51 -5.75 7.20
CA THR A 110 -3.33 -6.88 7.64
C THR A 110 -2.48 -8.10 7.97
N ALA A 111 -3.08 -9.12 8.57
CA ALA A 111 -2.45 -10.43 8.62
C ALA A 111 -2.22 -10.97 7.20
N GLY A 112 -1.14 -11.71 6.98
CA GLY A 112 -0.76 -12.18 5.64
C GLY A 112 -1.78 -13.10 4.95
N ASN A 113 -2.73 -13.68 5.69
CA ASN A 113 -3.81 -14.50 5.17
C ASN A 113 -5.09 -13.73 4.77
N VAL A 114 -5.10 -12.41 4.95
CA VAL A 114 -6.20 -11.55 4.48
C VAL A 114 -6.03 -11.30 2.99
N HIS A 115 -7.10 -11.51 2.23
CA HIS A 115 -7.07 -11.31 0.78
C HIS A 115 -7.10 -9.81 0.44
N ASP A 116 -6.29 -9.40 -0.55
CA ASP A 116 -6.10 -7.99 -0.92
C ASP A 116 -7.41 -7.27 -1.24
N SER A 117 -8.37 -7.97 -1.87
CA SER A 117 -9.69 -7.41 -2.21
C SER A 117 -10.54 -6.96 -0.99
N VAL A 118 -10.22 -7.45 0.21
CA VAL A 118 -10.92 -7.05 1.45
C VAL A 118 -10.54 -5.61 1.82
N GLU A 119 -9.27 -5.27 1.62
CA GLU A 119 -8.71 -3.97 2.01
C GLU A 119 -8.87 -2.88 0.94
N ARG A 120 -9.26 -3.25 -0.27
CA ARG A 120 -9.41 -2.29 -1.37
C ARG A 120 -10.28 -1.09 -0.98
N ASP A 121 -11.41 -1.34 -0.33
CA ASP A 121 -12.38 -0.30 -0.01
C ASP A 121 -11.87 0.69 1.04
N THR A 122 -10.96 0.28 1.91
CA THR A 122 -10.30 1.14 2.90
C THR A 122 -9.24 2.04 2.26
N LEU A 123 -8.74 1.67 1.08
CA LEU A 123 -7.73 2.43 0.34
C LEU A 123 -8.34 3.46 -0.62
N LEU A 124 -9.66 3.45 -0.82
CA LEU A 124 -10.35 4.46 -1.63
C LEU A 124 -10.56 5.73 -0.82
N LEU A 125 -10.35 6.88 -1.46
CA LEU A 125 -10.63 8.21 -0.90
C LEU A 125 -12.04 8.68 -1.26
N GLY A 126 -12.57 8.18 -2.38
CA GLY A 126 -13.93 8.47 -2.87
C GLY A 126 -14.00 9.62 -3.89
N ASP A 127 -12.87 10.19 -4.26
CA ASP A 127 -12.71 11.29 -5.22
C ASP A 127 -11.83 10.91 -6.42
N GLU A 128 -11.48 9.62 -6.55
CA GLU A 128 -10.64 9.12 -7.63
C GLU A 128 -11.36 9.14 -8.98
N THR A 129 -10.69 9.60 -10.03
CA THR A 129 -11.18 9.53 -11.40
C THR A 129 -11.05 8.13 -12.00
N ALA A 130 -10.05 7.35 -11.57
CA ALA A 130 -9.86 5.97 -12.01
C ALA A 130 -9.19 5.12 -10.91
N LEU A 131 -9.59 3.84 -10.83
CA LEU A 131 -8.99 2.84 -9.95
C LEU A 131 -8.21 1.82 -10.78
N TYR A 132 -6.91 1.71 -10.51
CA TYR A 132 -6.00 0.69 -11.07
C TYR A 132 -5.70 -0.37 -10.01
N ALA A 133 -6.05 -1.61 -10.29
CA ALA A 133 -5.79 -2.74 -9.40
C ALA A 133 -5.55 -4.04 -10.19
N ASP A 134 -5.08 -5.08 -9.51
CA ASP A 134 -4.84 -6.35 -10.16
C ASP A 134 -6.15 -7.16 -10.40
N ALA A 135 -6.01 -8.33 -11.02
CA ALA A 135 -7.14 -9.18 -11.36
C ALA A 135 -7.80 -9.85 -10.13
N ALA A 136 -7.15 -9.84 -8.95
CA ALA A 136 -7.74 -10.34 -7.71
C ALA A 136 -8.89 -9.44 -7.24
N ASP A 137 -8.83 -8.15 -7.56
CA ASP A 137 -9.86 -7.17 -7.24
C ASP A 137 -11.04 -7.16 -8.24
N SER A 138 -10.96 -7.95 -9.31
CA SER A 138 -11.99 -7.98 -10.37
C SER A 138 -13.22 -8.75 -9.93
N SER A 139 -14.23 -8.06 -9.42
CA SER A 139 -15.55 -8.62 -9.11
C SER A 139 -16.66 -7.79 -9.73
N LYS A 140 -17.89 -8.35 -9.82
CA LYS A 140 -19.06 -7.58 -10.24
C LYS A 140 -19.35 -6.46 -9.24
N ALA A 141 -19.30 -6.78 -7.94
CA ALA A 141 -19.53 -5.81 -6.87
C ALA A 141 -18.56 -4.62 -6.94
N THR A 142 -17.28 -4.87 -7.28
CA THR A 142 -16.30 -3.81 -7.51
C THR A 142 -16.72 -2.87 -8.63
N ARG A 143 -17.10 -3.42 -9.78
CA ARG A 143 -17.53 -2.64 -10.95
C ARG A 143 -18.77 -1.80 -10.66
N ASP A 144 -19.79 -2.43 -10.07
CA ASP A 144 -21.05 -1.75 -9.72
C ASP A 144 -20.81 -0.61 -8.69
N LYS A 145 -19.81 -0.77 -7.81
CA LYS A 145 -19.40 0.26 -6.86
C LYS A 145 -18.68 1.42 -7.57
N LEU A 146 -17.70 1.13 -8.40
CA LEU A 146 -16.95 2.16 -9.14
C LEU A 146 -17.87 2.96 -10.05
N GLU A 147 -18.80 2.29 -10.74
CA GLU A 147 -19.80 2.94 -11.59
C GLU A 147 -20.67 3.92 -10.81
N ARG A 148 -21.12 3.53 -9.59
CA ARG A 148 -21.91 4.41 -8.72
C ARG A 148 -21.16 5.66 -8.27
N PHE A 149 -19.84 5.57 -8.10
CA PHE A 149 -19.00 6.71 -7.73
C PHE A 149 -18.43 7.48 -8.93
N GLY A 150 -18.76 7.08 -10.17
CA GLY A 150 -18.23 7.72 -11.37
C GLY A 150 -16.72 7.47 -11.57
N THR A 151 -16.15 6.50 -10.87
CA THR A 151 -14.74 6.14 -10.94
C THR A 151 -14.51 5.17 -12.11
N ALA A 152 -13.60 5.49 -13.01
CA ALA A 152 -13.26 4.63 -14.14
C ALA A 152 -12.63 3.30 -13.67
N ASP A 153 -13.24 2.19 -14.06
CA ASP A 153 -12.75 0.84 -13.74
C ASP A 153 -11.53 0.47 -14.60
N GLN A 154 -10.35 0.56 -14.02
CA GLN A 154 -9.09 0.10 -14.58
C GLN A 154 -8.53 -1.13 -13.84
N VAL A 155 -9.41 -1.92 -13.21
CA VAL A 155 -9.05 -3.21 -12.61
C VAL A 155 -8.79 -4.24 -13.71
N GLN A 156 -7.67 -4.97 -13.63
CA GLN A 156 -7.34 -6.02 -14.58
C GLN A 156 -8.41 -7.12 -14.61
N ARG A 157 -8.70 -7.66 -15.77
CA ARG A 157 -9.68 -8.76 -15.92
C ARG A 157 -9.02 -10.10 -15.61
N LYS A 158 -9.75 -10.97 -14.92
CA LYS A 158 -9.34 -12.34 -14.63
C LYS A 158 -9.77 -13.29 -15.74
N GLY A 159 -8.86 -14.13 -16.19
CA GLY A 159 -9.19 -15.29 -17.00
C GLY A 159 -9.52 -16.49 -16.12
N TYR A 160 -10.34 -17.41 -16.64
CA TYR A 160 -10.69 -18.66 -15.98
C TYR A 160 -10.29 -19.84 -16.87
N ARG A 161 -10.14 -21.04 -16.29
CA ARG A 161 -9.73 -22.26 -17.01
C ARG A 161 -10.58 -22.51 -18.26
N ASN A 162 -11.89 -22.31 -18.14
CA ASN A 162 -12.84 -22.57 -19.24
C ASN A 162 -13.25 -21.29 -20.01
N LYS A 163 -12.71 -20.14 -19.63
CA LYS A 163 -12.99 -18.85 -20.27
C LYS A 163 -11.72 -17.98 -20.22
N PRO A 164 -10.75 -18.24 -21.11
CA PRO A 164 -9.53 -17.45 -21.16
C PRO A 164 -9.82 -16.00 -21.55
N LEU A 165 -8.90 -15.10 -21.24
CA LEU A 165 -9.02 -13.70 -21.62
C LEU A 165 -9.06 -13.56 -23.15
N SER A 166 -9.99 -12.74 -23.65
CA SER A 166 -10.01 -12.31 -25.05
C SER A 166 -8.75 -11.48 -25.36
N ALA A 167 -8.40 -11.39 -26.66
CA ALA A 167 -7.29 -10.56 -27.10
C ALA A 167 -7.48 -9.07 -26.69
N LYS A 168 -8.72 -8.57 -26.74
CA LYS A 168 -9.07 -7.22 -26.23
C LYS A 168 -8.74 -7.05 -24.77
N ASN A 169 -9.14 -8.00 -23.93
CA ASN A 169 -8.89 -7.94 -22.48
C ASN A 169 -7.41 -8.12 -22.12
N ARG A 170 -6.65 -8.91 -22.88
CA ARG A 170 -5.20 -9.01 -22.71
C ARG A 170 -4.53 -7.66 -22.97
N ARG A 171 -4.78 -7.04 -24.13
CA ARG A 171 -4.24 -5.71 -24.47
C ARG A 171 -4.61 -4.64 -23.42
N ARG A 172 -5.86 -4.69 -22.92
CA ARG A 172 -6.31 -3.80 -21.84
C ARG A 172 -5.51 -4.05 -20.56
N ASN A 173 -5.33 -5.30 -20.15
CA ASN A 173 -4.56 -5.66 -18.97
C ASN A 173 -3.08 -5.25 -19.09
N ASP A 174 -2.49 -5.37 -20.28
CA ASP A 174 -1.11 -4.94 -20.55
C ASP A 174 -0.97 -3.41 -20.38
N ALA A 175 -1.89 -2.63 -20.91
CA ALA A 175 -1.91 -1.18 -20.71
C ALA A 175 -2.09 -0.79 -19.24
N ILE A 176 -2.95 -1.48 -18.51
CA ILE A 176 -3.15 -1.28 -17.05
C ILE A 176 -1.88 -1.62 -16.28
N ALA A 177 -1.18 -2.71 -16.64
CA ALA A 177 0.04 -3.15 -15.96
C ALA A 177 1.15 -2.09 -15.99
N VAL A 178 1.27 -1.35 -17.10
CA VAL A 178 2.25 -0.25 -17.23
C VAL A 178 2.00 0.82 -16.16
N ILE A 179 0.75 1.22 -15.95
CA ILE A 179 0.40 2.25 -14.96
C ILE A 179 0.53 1.68 -13.54
N ARG A 180 0.07 0.44 -13.33
CA ARG A 180 0.17 -0.24 -12.04
C ARG A 180 1.61 -0.42 -11.53
N ALA A 181 2.59 -0.52 -12.40
CA ALA A 181 4.00 -0.56 -12.00
C ALA A 181 4.42 0.64 -11.12
N GLY A 182 3.67 1.74 -11.18
CA GLY A 182 3.81 2.87 -10.24
C GLY A 182 3.57 2.49 -8.78
N GLY A 183 2.62 1.59 -8.52
CA GLY A 183 2.25 1.10 -7.18
C GLY A 183 3.33 0.26 -6.49
N GLU A 184 4.24 -0.35 -7.26
CA GLU A 184 5.34 -1.15 -6.71
C GLU A 184 6.49 -0.30 -6.12
N ARG A 185 6.58 0.98 -6.51
CA ARG A 185 7.69 1.89 -6.11
C ARG A 185 7.80 2.09 -4.59
N PRO A 186 6.72 2.30 -3.82
CA PRO A 186 6.79 2.38 -2.36
C PRO A 186 7.37 1.11 -1.75
N PHE A 187 6.93 -0.06 -2.21
CA PHE A 187 7.39 -1.34 -1.69
C PHE A 187 8.87 -1.61 -1.96
N ALA A 188 9.35 -1.22 -3.15
CA ALA A 188 10.79 -1.27 -3.45
C ALA A 188 11.58 -0.38 -2.47
N THR A 189 11.06 0.82 -2.15
CA THR A 189 11.66 1.72 -1.17
C THR A 189 11.65 1.11 0.23
N TYR A 190 10.53 0.53 0.66
CA TYR A 190 10.40 -0.11 1.98
C TYR A 190 11.42 -1.24 2.13
N LYS A 191 11.49 -2.13 1.16
CA LYS A 191 12.35 -3.32 1.23
C LYS A 191 13.83 -2.98 1.09
N SER A 192 14.20 -2.15 0.10
CA SER A 192 15.61 -1.88 -0.22
C SER A 192 16.24 -0.80 0.65
N ARG A 193 15.50 0.28 0.99
CA ARG A 193 16.08 1.43 1.70
C ARG A 193 15.76 1.46 3.18
N TYR A 194 14.56 1.02 3.58
CA TYR A 194 14.13 1.07 4.97
C TYR A 194 14.31 -0.27 5.68
N GLY A 195 14.73 -1.32 4.97
CA GLY A 195 14.96 -2.65 5.54
C GLY A 195 13.69 -3.32 6.06
N LEU A 196 12.53 -2.99 5.47
CA LEU A 196 11.21 -3.44 5.89
C LEU A 196 10.68 -4.65 5.10
N ALA A 197 11.55 -5.46 4.48
CA ALA A 197 11.16 -6.75 3.94
C ALA A 197 10.70 -7.72 5.04
N ARG A 198 11.24 -7.53 6.25
CA ARG A 198 10.86 -8.20 7.50
C ARG A 198 10.58 -7.14 8.55
N THR A 199 9.44 -7.27 9.25
CA THR A 199 9.13 -6.37 10.36
C THR A 199 9.97 -6.68 11.60
N ARG A 200 10.15 -5.68 12.46
CA ARG A 200 10.78 -5.84 13.79
C ARG A 200 9.75 -5.93 14.90
N PHE A 201 8.48 -5.77 14.61
CA PHE A 201 7.40 -5.66 15.59
C PHE A 201 6.43 -6.83 15.49
N MET A 202 5.87 -7.21 16.63
CA MET A 202 4.75 -8.15 16.71
C MET A 202 3.44 -7.37 16.91
N GLY A 203 2.37 -7.87 16.27
CA GLY A 203 1.04 -7.32 16.37
C GLY A 203 0.72 -6.25 15.32
N LEU A 204 -0.56 -6.15 14.95
CA LEU A 204 -1.04 -5.28 13.87
C LEU A 204 -0.78 -3.80 14.15
N ALA A 205 -1.15 -3.28 15.33
CA ALA A 205 -1.05 -1.86 15.64
C ALA A 205 0.39 -1.32 15.53
N LYS A 206 1.39 -2.07 16.01
CA LYS A 206 2.79 -1.66 15.89
C LYS A 206 3.29 -1.71 14.45
N ASN A 207 2.85 -2.70 13.68
CA ASN A 207 3.20 -2.81 12.26
C ASN A 207 2.50 -1.73 11.45
N MET A 208 1.21 -1.46 11.70
CA MET A 208 0.47 -0.35 11.09
C MET A 208 1.24 0.97 11.25
N THR A 209 1.61 1.30 12.48
CA THR A 209 2.38 2.52 12.78
C THR A 209 3.77 2.51 12.13
N ALA A 210 4.49 1.38 12.14
CA ALA A 210 5.83 1.30 11.53
C ALA A 210 5.80 1.53 10.02
N TYR A 211 4.85 0.90 9.32
CA TYR A 211 4.67 1.12 7.89
C TYR A 211 4.02 2.47 7.58
N GLY A 212 3.18 3.01 8.48
CA GLY A 212 2.67 4.38 8.39
C GLY A 212 3.79 5.43 8.42
N ILE A 213 4.74 5.29 9.35
CA ILE A 213 5.95 6.14 9.39
C ILE A 213 6.78 5.97 8.10
N ALA A 214 6.87 4.76 7.56
CA ALA A 214 7.57 4.51 6.30
C ALA A 214 6.87 5.19 5.11
N ALA A 215 5.53 5.22 5.09
CA ALA A 215 4.74 5.95 4.08
C ALA A 215 5.01 7.45 4.14
N ILE A 216 5.00 8.02 5.34
CA ILE A 216 5.34 9.42 5.59
C ILE A 216 6.77 9.74 5.09
N ALA A 217 7.75 8.94 5.46
CA ALA A 217 9.13 9.10 5.03
C ALA A 217 9.29 8.96 3.51
N HIS A 218 8.51 8.07 2.87
CA HIS A 218 8.48 7.93 1.42
C HIS A 218 7.97 9.21 0.75
N ASN A 219 6.83 9.74 1.20
CA ASN A 219 6.23 10.94 0.62
C ASN A 219 7.10 12.19 0.82
N LEU A 220 7.62 12.41 2.03
CA LEU A 220 8.52 13.52 2.31
C LEU A 220 9.78 13.47 1.44
N ARG A 221 10.40 12.30 1.32
CA ARG A 221 11.58 12.11 0.47
C ARG A 221 11.28 12.34 -1.01
N LYS A 222 10.12 11.88 -1.47
CA LYS A 222 9.68 12.07 -2.84
C LYS A 222 9.40 13.54 -3.12
N GLY A 223 8.70 14.23 -2.23
CA GLY A 223 8.47 15.68 -2.29
C GLY A 223 9.76 16.49 -2.28
N ALA A 224 10.72 16.15 -1.41
CA ALA A 224 12.03 16.80 -1.40
C ALA A 224 12.78 16.62 -2.72
N LYS A 225 12.73 15.41 -3.31
CA LYS A 225 13.32 15.16 -4.64
C LYS A 225 12.64 15.99 -5.73
N PHE A 226 11.31 16.10 -5.69
CA PHE A 226 10.55 16.91 -6.62
C PHE A 226 11.00 18.37 -6.55
N LEU A 227 11.08 18.94 -5.35
CA LEU A 227 11.55 20.31 -5.13
C LEU A 227 12.98 20.54 -5.62
N THR A 228 13.86 19.56 -5.46
CA THR A 228 15.26 19.65 -5.93
C THR A 228 15.35 19.68 -7.45
N LEU A 229 14.48 18.94 -8.15
CA LEU A 229 14.52 18.80 -9.61
C LEU A 229 13.79 19.94 -10.33
N TYR A 230 12.67 20.41 -9.77
CA TYR A 230 11.74 21.31 -10.47
C TYR A 230 11.54 22.66 -9.75
N GLY A 231 12.08 22.83 -8.55
CA GLY A 231 11.78 23.98 -7.70
C GLY A 231 10.37 23.91 -7.10
N LEU A 232 9.93 25.02 -6.50
CA LEU A 232 8.53 25.17 -6.11
C LEU A 232 7.68 25.32 -7.37
N PRO A 233 6.61 24.54 -7.55
CA PRO A 233 5.69 24.72 -8.67
C PRO A 233 5.10 26.13 -8.65
N ASP A 234 4.96 26.75 -9.83
CA ASP A 234 4.25 28.01 -9.96
C ASP A 234 2.78 27.80 -9.54
N PRO A 235 2.27 28.55 -8.55
CA PRO A 235 0.88 28.40 -8.10
C PRO A 235 -0.17 28.71 -9.18
N ASN A 236 0.23 29.36 -10.28
CA ASN A 236 -0.63 29.69 -11.41
C ASN A 236 -0.61 28.60 -12.52
N TYR A 237 0.26 27.61 -12.43
CA TYR A 237 0.31 26.48 -13.35
C TYR A 237 -0.32 25.25 -12.70
N ALA A 238 -1.62 25.03 -12.95
CA ALA A 238 -2.22 23.70 -12.76
C ALA A 238 -1.58 22.74 -13.78
N ARG A 239 -1.08 21.59 -13.31
CA ARG A 239 -0.61 20.51 -14.17
C ARG A 239 -1.75 19.77 -14.83
#